data_b2072899ccc29e2aaaa9a5faf623c98d
#
_entry.id   b2072899ccc29e2aaaa9a5faf623c98d
#
_cell.length_a   1.000
_cell.length_b   1.000
_cell.length_c   1.000
_cell.angle_alpha   90.00
_cell.angle_beta   90.00
_cell.angle_gamma   90.00
#
_symmetry.space_group_name_H-M   'P 1'
#
loop_
_entity.id
_entity.type
_entity.pdbx_description
1 polymer ?
#
loop_
_entity_poly.entity_id
_entity_poly.type
_entity_poly.pdbx_seq_one_letter_code
_entity_poly.pdbx_strand_id
1 'polypeptide(L)'
;MKLPKELINGFIIFIAVGAYFIIMEFLGVADLYFLRLFNILFVFYGTQKTLKTNFNQGNTVLASNASSALKTSLTGVFLSILGLIAYSYFKGGEAYIKSLSKSFLFGGNPSVMNYSISLLFEGIVSAVIVTFILMLYWDTRYHTDKHGA
;
A
#
# COMPACT_ATOMS: atom_id res chain seq x y z
N MET A 1 24.93 -3.33 7.40
CA MET A 1 24.24 -2.36 6.53
C MET A 1 22.83 -2.13 7.08
N LYS A 2 22.49 -0.89 7.40
CA LYS A 2 21.12 -0.58 7.84
C LYS A 2 20.24 -0.38 6.62
N LEU A 3 19.12 -1.10 6.53
CA LEU A 3 18.13 -0.91 5.48
C LEU A 3 17.51 0.49 5.60
N PRO A 4 17.22 1.16 4.47
CA PRO A 4 16.48 2.42 4.50
C PRO A 4 15.12 2.25 5.19
N LYS A 5 14.70 3.26 5.96
CA LYS A 5 13.42 3.23 6.66
C LYS A 5 12.23 3.07 5.71
N GLU A 6 12.36 3.59 4.50
CA GLU A 6 11.35 3.45 3.44
C GLU A 6 11.12 1.98 3.09
N LEU A 7 12.19 1.19 2.98
CA LEU A 7 12.09 -0.25 2.71
C LEU A 7 11.51 -1.00 3.90
N ILE A 8 11.95 -0.68 5.11
CA ILE A 8 11.46 -1.33 6.33
C ILE A 8 9.95 -1.07 6.49
N ASN A 9 9.53 0.17 6.35
CA ASN A 9 8.12 0.52 6.49
C ASN A 9 7.28 0.03 5.30
N GLY A 10 7.83 -0.02 4.09
CA GLY A 10 7.21 -0.69 2.95
C GLY A 10 7.02 -2.19 3.18
N PHE A 11 7.99 -2.84 3.79
CA PHE A 11 7.86 -4.24 4.19
C PHE A 11 6.78 -4.46 5.26
N ILE A 12 6.65 -3.53 6.21
CA ILE A 12 5.54 -3.54 7.19
C ILE A 12 4.19 -3.45 6.49
N ILE A 13 4.05 -2.57 5.49
CA ILE A 13 2.84 -2.49 4.66
C ILE A 13 2.55 -3.84 4.01
N PHE A 14 3.54 -4.45 3.37
CA PHE A 14 3.42 -5.76 2.73
C PHE A 14 2.92 -6.84 3.70
N ILE A 15 3.52 -6.93 4.89
CA ILE A 15 3.11 -7.91 5.91
C ILE A 15 1.67 -7.66 6.37
N ALA A 16 1.30 -6.40 6.61
CA ALA A 16 -0.05 -6.04 7.04
C ALA A 16 -1.10 -6.35 5.96
N VAL A 17 -0.83 -5.99 4.71
CA VAL A 17 -1.71 -6.29 3.57
C VAL A 17 -1.83 -7.80 3.36
N GLY A 18 -0.72 -8.51 3.43
CA GLY A 18 -0.70 -9.98 3.29
C GLY A 18 -1.48 -10.68 4.40
N ALA A 19 -1.28 -10.28 5.64
CA ALA A 19 -2.02 -10.83 6.79
C ALA A 19 -3.52 -10.55 6.66
N TYR A 20 -3.90 -9.33 6.29
CA TYR A 20 -5.30 -8.97 6.06
C TYR A 20 -5.91 -9.81 4.93
N PHE A 21 -5.20 -9.99 3.82
CA PHE A 21 -5.65 -10.83 2.70
C PHE A 21 -5.88 -12.29 3.13
N ILE A 22 -4.95 -12.88 3.88
CA ILE A 22 -5.09 -14.26 4.37
C ILE A 22 -6.30 -14.37 5.31
N ILE A 23 -6.54 -13.38 6.15
CA ILE A 23 -7.73 -13.36 7.02
C ILE A 23 -9.01 -13.32 6.19
N MET A 24 -9.06 -12.45 5.16
CA MET A 24 -10.22 -12.36 4.27
C MET A 24 -10.46 -13.68 3.53
N GLU A 25 -9.39 -14.34 3.08
CA GLU A 25 -9.50 -15.64 2.40
C GLU A 25 -10.01 -16.72 3.35
N PHE A 26 -9.51 -16.76 4.56
CA PHE A 26 -9.99 -17.70 5.58
C PHE A 26 -11.47 -17.51 5.89
N LEU A 27 -11.95 -16.27 5.90
CA LEU A 27 -13.36 -15.93 6.10
C LEU A 27 -14.23 -16.13 4.86
N GLY A 28 -13.64 -16.44 3.70
CA GLY A 28 -14.37 -16.64 2.44
C GLY A 28 -14.88 -15.35 1.81
N VAL A 29 -14.29 -14.20 2.13
CA VAL A 29 -14.70 -12.87 1.66
C VAL A 29 -13.62 -12.16 0.83
N ALA A 30 -12.59 -12.88 0.39
CA ALA A 30 -11.48 -12.33 -0.36
C ALA A 30 -11.88 -11.81 -1.75
N ASP A 31 -13.03 -12.24 -2.28
CA ASP A 31 -13.58 -11.80 -3.57
C ASP A 31 -14.33 -10.45 -3.49
N LEU A 32 -14.60 -9.95 -2.28
CA LEU A 32 -15.28 -8.68 -2.08
C LEU A 32 -14.31 -7.50 -2.27
N TYR A 33 -14.42 -6.81 -3.42
CA TYR A 33 -13.48 -5.76 -3.79
C TYR A 33 -13.48 -4.58 -2.80
N PHE A 34 -14.62 -4.23 -2.21
CA PHE A 34 -14.69 -3.12 -1.26
C PHE A 34 -13.88 -3.38 0.03
N LEU A 35 -13.73 -4.63 0.44
CA LEU A 35 -12.86 -4.97 1.58
C LEU A 35 -11.39 -4.74 1.24
N ARG A 36 -11.00 -4.86 -0.03
CA ARG A 36 -9.63 -4.55 -0.47
C ARG A 36 -9.29 -3.07 -0.34
N LEU A 37 -10.28 -2.19 -0.40
CA LEU A 37 -10.06 -0.76 -0.19
C LEU A 37 -9.49 -0.45 1.19
N PHE A 38 -9.75 -1.30 2.19
CA PHE A 38 -9.14 -1.16 3.51
C PHE A 38 -7.62 -1.32 3.51
N ASN A 39 -7.04 -1.90 2.46
CA ASN A 39 -5.58 -1.96 2.29
C ASN A 39 -4.93 -0.57 2.27
N ILE A 40 -5.67 0.47 1.86
CA ILE A 40 -5.18 1.85 1.90
C ILE A 40 -4.80 2.29 3.32
N LEU A 41 -5.49 1.76 4.35
CA LEU A 41 -5.18 2.06 5.74
C LEU A 41 -3.80 1.55 6.15
N PHE A 42 -3.37 0.40 5.63
CA PHE A 42 -2.03 -0.15 5.90
C PHE A 42 -0.96 0.66 5.17
N VAL A 43 -1.24 1.06 3.93
CA VAL A 43 -0.37 1.98 3.17
C VAL A 43 -0.24 3.31 3.92
N PHE A 44 -1.34 3.85 4.40
CA PHE A 44 -1.36 5.08 5.20
C PHE A 44 -0.51 4.93 6.45
N TYR A 45 -0.68 3.86 7.20
CA TYR A 45 0.07 3.61 8.45
C TYR A 45 1.58 3.55 8.22
N GLY A 46 2.04 2.72 7.26
CA GLY A 46 3.47 2.57 6.99
C GLY A 46 4.11 3.86 6.47
N THR A 47 3.40 4.59 5.61
CA THR A 47 3.85 5.87 5.06
C THR A 47 3.91 6.95 6.15
N GLN A 48 2.90 7.01 7.01
CA GLN A 48 2.87 7.90 8.17
C GLN A 48 4.07 7.65 9.09
N LYS A 49 4.41 6.39 9.32
CA LYS A 49 5.56 6.03 10.15
C LYS A 49 6.88 6.54 9.57
N THR A 50 7.06 6.47 8.25
CA THR A 50 8.24 7.04 7.57
C THR A 50 8.29 8.55 7.74
N LEU A 51 7.20 9.26 7.50
CA LEU A 51 7.13 10.71 7.61
C LEU A 51 7.37 11.18 9.04
N LYS A 52 6.75 10.52 10.03
CA LYS A 52 6.98 10.82 11.45
C LYS A 52 8.46 10.71 11.81
N THR A 53 9.14 9.68 11.31
CA THR A 53 10.59 9.53 11.53
C THR A 53 11.38 10.66 10.88
N ASN A 54 11.02 11.07 9.65
CA ASN A 54 11.67 12.20 8.97
C ASN A 54 11.53 13.49 9.77
N PHE A 55 10.33 13.81 10.21
CA PHE A 55 10.07 15.01 11.01
C PHE A 55 10.82 15.00 12.33
N ASN A 56 10.85 13.86 13.02
CA ASN A 56 11.59 13.71 14.28
C ASN A 56 13.12 13.88 14.09
N GLN A 57 13.61 13.60 12.89
CA GLN A 57 15.00 13.81 12.50
C GLN A 57 15.28 15.24 11.98
N GLY A 58 14.29 16.13 12.03
CA GLY A 58 14.42 17.51 11.59
C GLY A 58 14.29 17.71 10.05
N ASN A 59 13.93 16.69 9.31
CA ASN A 59 13.70 16.81 7.87
C ASN A 59 12.31 17.39 7.59
N THR A 60 12.27 18.68 7.25
CA THR A 60 11.05 19.44 6.97
C THR A 60 10.92 19.83 5.49
N VAL A 61 11.81 19.34 4.63
CA VAL A 61 11.80 19.61 3.19
C VAL A 61 10.66 18.84 2.53
N LEU A 62 9.69 19.57 1.98
CA LEU A 62 8.49 19.00 1.37
C LEU A 62 8.80 17.96 0.29
N ALA A 63 9.67 18.29 -0.65
CA ALA A 63 10.03 17.39 -1.75
C ALA A 63 10.71 16.11 -1.25
N SER A 64 11.58 16.21 -0.25
CA SER A 64 12.25 15.06 0.37
C SER A 64 11.24 14.15 1.07
N ASN A 65 10.30 14.71 1.80
CA ASN A 65 9.27 13.96 2.51
C ASN A 65 8.27 13.31 1.54
N ALA A 66 7.86 14.00 0.47
CA ALA A 66 7.02 13.41 -0.56
C ALA A 66 7.70 12.23 -1.25
N SER A 67 8.99 12.37 -1.56
CA SER A 67 9.79 11.27 -2.13
C SER A 67 9.88 10.06 -1.18
N SER A 68 10.15 10.30 0.10
CA SER A 68 10.18 9.23 1.11
C SER A 68 8.82 8.54 1.27
N ALA A 69 7.74 9.31 1.27
CA ALA A 69 6.37 8.78 1.35
C ALA A 69 6.04 7.89 0.15
N LEU A 70 6.33 8.36 -1.08
CA LEU A 70 6.12 7.57 -2.29
C LEU A 70 6.97 6.31 -2.31
N LYS A 71 8.24 6.39 -1.95
CA LYS A 71 9.13 5.21 -1.87
C LYS A 71 8.57 4.17 -0.91
N THR A 72 8.13 4.59 0.27
CA THR A 72 7.56 3.68 1.27
C THR A 72 6.30 3.00 0.75
N SER A 73 5.33 3.77 0.27
CA SER A 73 4.04 3.26 -0.18
C SER A 73 4.18 2.39 -1.42
N LEU A 74 4.98 2.80 -2.41
CA LEU A 74 5.22 2.00 -3.61
C LEU A 74 5.97 0.71 -3.29
N THR A 75 6.94 0.72 -2.38
CA THR A 75 7.61 -0.51 -1.92
C THR A 75 6.60 -1.49 -1.35
N GLY A 76 5.71 -1.03 -0.48
CA GLY A 76 4.65 -1.87 0.08
C GLY A 76 3.71 -2.42 -0.99
N VAL A 77 3.29 -1.59 -1.93
CA VAL A 77 2.42 -1.99 -3.06
C VAL A 77 3.10 -3.05 -3.93
N PHE A 78 4.33 -2.79 -4.39
CA PHE A 78 5.06 -3.74 -5.24
C PHE A 78 5.28 -5.09 -4.56
N LEU A 79 5.71 -5.09 -3.31
CA LEU A 79 5.91 -6.33 -2.56
C LEU A 79 4.58 -7.08 -2.38
N SER A 80 3.48 -6.38 -2.14
CA SER A 80 2.16 -6.99 -2.00
C SER A 80 1.69 -7.64 -3.30
N ILE A 81 1.94 -7.00 -4.45
CA ILE A 81 1.60 -7.57 -5.76
C ILE A 81 2.46 -8.80 -6.07
N LEU A 82 3.77 -8.73 -5.82
CA LEU A 82 4.65 -9.89 -6.00
C LEU A 82 4.23 -11.07 -5.11
N GLY A 83 3.88 -10.77 -3.86
CA GLY A 83 3.34 -11.78 -2.93
C GLY A 83 2.04 -12.41 -3.42
N LEU A 84 1.13 -11.60 -3.96
CA LEU A 84 -0.13 -12.08 -4.54
C LEU A 84 0.12 -12.97 -5.76
N ILE A 85 1.02 -12.58 -6.66
CA ILE A 85 1.38 -13.38 -7.85
C ILE A 85 1.90 -14.75 -7.41
N ALA A 86 2.88 -14.78 -6.50
CA ALA A 86 3.44 -16.02 -5.98
C ALA A 86 2.37 -16.89 -5.31
N TYR A 87 1.54 -16.30 -4.48
CA TYR A 87 0.45 -16.99 -3.79
C TYR A 87 -0.59 -17.54 -4.78
N SER A 88 -0.95 -16.78 -5.81
CA SER A 88 -1.90 -17.19 -6.84
C SER A 88 -1.43 -18.41 -7.60
N TYR A 89 -0.17 -18.44 -7.99
CA TYR A 89 0.40 -19.63 -8.67
C TYR A 89 0.44 -20.86 -7.74
N PHE A 90 0.74 -20.64 -6.46
CA PHE A 90 0.71 -21.72 -5.47
C PHE A 90 -0.69 -22.30 -5.27
N LYS A 91 -1.73 -21.48 -5.36
CA LYS A 91 -3.14 -21.85 -5.15
C LYS A 91 -3.85 -22.39 -6.40
N GLY A 92 -3.21 -22.44 -7.54
CA GLY A 92 -3.80 -22.99 -8.78
C GLY A 92 -3.85 -22.01 -9.95
N GLY A 93 -3.19 -20.87 -9.88
CA GLY A 93 -3.04 -19.93 -10.98
C GLY A 93 -4.35 -19.24 -11.38
N GLU A 94 -4.70 -19.33 -12.67
CA GLU A 94 -5.88 -18.64 -13.22
C GLU A 94 -7.21 -19.09 -12.62
N ALA A 95 -7.34 -20.36 -12.26
CA ALA A 95 -8.55 -20.87 -11.60
C ALA A 95 -8.77 -20.19 -10.24
N TYR A 96 -7.69 -19.97 -9.49
CA TYR A 96 -7.73 -19.22 -8.23
C TYR A 96 -8.11 -17.75 -8.45
N ILE A 97 -7.50 -17.10 -9.45
CA ILE A 97 -7.82 -15.71 -9.79
C ILE A 97 -9.29 -15.53 -10.20
N LYS A 98 -9.86 -16.48 -10.94
CA LYS A 98 -11.30 -16.48 -11.27
C LYS A 98 -12.18 -16.45 -10.02
N SER A 99 -11.78 -17.13 -8.97
CA SER A 99 -12.53 -17.11 -7.70
C SER A 99 -12.46 -15.76 -6.99
N LEU A 100 -11.32 -15.04 -7.10
CA LEU A 100 -11.13 -13.71 -6.51
C LEU A 100 -11.77 -12.59 -7.33
N SER A 101 -11.93 -12.78 -8.62
CA SER A 101 -12.33 -11.73 -9.56
C SER A 101 -13.85 -11.69 -9.84
N LYS A 102 -14.67 -12.36 -9.05
CA LYS A 102 -16.14 -12.33 -9.20
C LYS A 102 -16.71 -10.93 -9.20
N SER A 103 -16.10 -10.01 -8.49
CA SER A 103 -16.47 -8.59 -8.40
C SER A 103 -15.52 -7.68 -9.19
N PHE A 104 -14.84 -8.21 -10.20
CA PHE A 104 -13.86 -7.43 -10.96
C PHE A 104 -14.55 -6.37 -11.82
N LEU A 105 -14.13 -5.11 -11.66
CA LEU A 105 -14.77 -3.95 -12.27
C LEU A 105 -14.79 -3.99 -13.81
N PHE A 106 -13.80 -4.64 -14.40
CA PHE A 106 -13.65 -4.69 -15.86
C PHE A 106 -14.26 -5.94 -16.50
N GLY A 107 -14.86 -6.82 -15.69
CA GLY A 107 -15.50 -8.05 -16.17
C GLY A 107 -14.54 -9.07 -16.80
N GLY A 108 -15.08 -10.19 -17.24
CA GLY A 108 -14.31 -11.22 -17.94
C GLY A 108 -13.54 -12.18 -17.01
N ASN A 109 -12.67 -12.98 -17.63
CA ASN A 109 -11.81 -13.95 -16.94
C ASN A 109 -10.36 -13.46 -16.98
N PRO A 110 -9.91 -12.64 -16.04
CA PRO A 110 -8.54 -12.13 -16.06
C PRO A 110 -7.54 -13.26 -15.80
N SER A 111 -6.39 -13.21 -16.49
CA SER A 111 -5.22 -14.00 -16.12
C SER A 111 -4.63 -13.50 -14.79
N VAL A 112 -3.74 -14.28 -14.18
CA VAL A 112 -2.99 -13.85 -13.00
C VAL A 112 -2.30 -12.52 -13.27
N MET A 113 -1.69 -12.36 -14.43
CA MET A 113 -0.97 -11.14 -14.80
C MET A 113 -1.92 -9.96 -14.95
N ASN A 114 -3.04 -10.11 -15.68
CA ASN A 114 -4.01 -9.00 -15.88
C ASN A 114 -4.63 -8.53 -14.56
N TYR A 115 -4.97 -9.47 -13.68
CA TYR A 115 -5.49 -9.16 -12.36
C TYR A 115 -4.45 -8.42 -11.51
N SER A 116 -3.21 -8.88 -11.51
CA SER A 116 -2.11 -8.27 -10.77
C SER A 116 -1.78 -6.86 -11.28
N ILE A 117 -1.81 -6.63 -12.60
CA ILE A 117 -1.61 -5.31 -13.19
C ILE A 117 -2.72 -4.34 -12.74
N SER A 118 -3.97 -4.79 -12.73
CA SER A 118 -5.09 -3.96 -12.26
C SER A 118 -4.93 -3.58 -10.79
N LEU A 119 -4.54 -4.53 -9.95
CA LEU A 119 -4.26 -4.25 -8.53
C LEU A 119 -3.04 -3.35 -8.34
N LEU A 120 -2.06 -3.45 -9.22
CA LEU A 120 -0.90 -2.55 -9.20
C LEU A 120 -1.34 -1.10 -9.47
N PHE A 121 -2.21 -0.88 -10.44
CA PHE A 121 -2.78 0.46 -10.70
C PHE A 121 -3.56 0.98 -9.49
N GLU A 122 -4.45 0.17 -8.89
CA GLU A 122 -5.15 0.53 -7.66
C GLU A 122 -4.16 0.92 -6.56
N GLY A 123 -3.10 0.14 -6.38
CA GLY A 123 -2.07 0.37 -5.38
C GLY A 123 -1.28 1.66 -5.63
N ILE A 124 -0.92 1.95 -6.87
CA ILE A 124 -0.22 3.18 -7.24
C ILE A 124 -1.10 4.40 -6.96
N VAL A 125 -2.38 4.35 -7.34
CA VAL A 125 -3.34 5.42 -7.06
C VAL A 125 -3.47 5.62 -5.54
N SER A 126 -3.60 4.53 -4.78
CA SER A 126 -3.64 4.59 -3.32
C SER A 126 -2.38 5.22 -2.73
N ALA A 127 -1.21 4.86 -3.23
CA ALA A 127 0.07 5.43 -2.80
C ALA A 127 0.14 6.95 -3.03
N VAL A 128 -0.31 7.40 -4.19
CA VAL A 128 -0.36 8.84 -4.53
C VAL A 128 -1.34 9.58 -3.62
N ILE A 129 -2.54 9.05 -3.43
CA ILE A 129 -3.57 9.65 -2.58
C ILE A 129 -3.08 9.73 -1.12
N VAL A 130 -2.54 8.66 -0.59
CA VAL A 130 -2.00 8.61 0.78
C VAL A 130 -0.87 9.62 0.95
N THR A 131 0.06 9.66 0.00
CA THR A 131 1.17 10.62 0.03
C THR A 131 0.65 12.04 0.05
N PHE A 132 -0.30 12.38 -0.82
CA PHE A 132 -0.88 13.71 -0.90
C PHE A 132 -1.56 14.12 0.41
N ILE A 133 -2.42 13.27 0.97
CA ILE A 133 -3.12 13.53 2.23
C ILE A 133 -2.13 13.73 3.38
N LEU A 134 -1.14 12.87 3.49
CA LEU A 134 -0.13 12.96 4.54
C LEU A 134 0.75 14.20 4.39
N MET A 135 1.09 14.59 3.16
CA MET A 135 1.86 15.81 2.93
C MET A 135 1.08 17.05 3.36
N LEU A 136 -0.22 17.13 3.06
CA LEU A 136 -1.08 18.20 3.55
C LEU A 136 -1.15 18.24 5.09
N TYR A 137 -1.31 17.09 5.71
CA TYR A 137 -1.37 16.97 7.18
C TYR A 137 -0.08 17.47 7.83
N TRP A 138 1.07 17.02 7.36
CA TRP A 138 2.36 17.37 7.96
C TRP A 138 2.77 18.80 7.65
N ASP A 139 2.46 19.32 6.46
CA ASP A 139 2.70 20.72 6.10
C ASP A 139 1.94 21.68 7.03
N THR A 140 0.66 21.43 7.22
CA THR A 140 -0.19 22.22 8.14
C THR A 140 0.38 22.20 9.56
N ARG A 141 0.75 21.02 10.05
CA ARG A 141 1.28 20.86 11.41
C ARG A 141 2.62 21.57 11.59
N TYR A 142 3.48 21.49 10.59
CA TYR A 142 4.77 22.17 10.59
C TYR A 142 4.63 23.69 10.68
N HIS A 143 3.70 24.28 9.92
CA HIS A 143 3.44 25.70 9.96
C HIS A 143 2.84 26.13 11.30
N THR A 144 1.97 25.34 11.89
CA THR A 144 1.37 25.62 13.21
C THR A 144 2.45 25.65 14.30
N ASP A 145 3.35 24.71 14.32
CA ASP A 145 4.43 24.64 15.30
C ASP A 145 5.41 25.82 15.19
N LYS A 146 5.62 26.36 13.99
CA LYS A 146 6.46 27.55 13.75
C LYS A 146 5.83 28.85 14.26
N HIS A 147 4.51 28.95 14.22
CA HIS A 147 3.79 30.16 14.64
C HIS A 147 3.37 30.13 16.11
N GLY A 148 3.44 28.98 16.75
CA GLY A 148 3.12 28.80 18.18
C GLY A 148 4.29 28.94 19.14
N ALA A 149 5.47 29.23 18.63
CA ALA A 149 6.67 29.41 19.43
C ALA A 149 6.98 30.90 19.68
#